data_28489066251d733284ebb1bd3f7fc29b
#
_entry.id   28489066251d733284ebb1bd3f7fc29b
#
_cell.length_a   1.000
_cell.length_b   1.000
_cell.length_c   1.000
_cell.angle_alpha   90.00
_cell.angle_beta   90.00
_cell.angle_gamma   90.00
#
_symmetry.space_group_name_H-M   'P 1'
#
loop_
_entity.id
_entity.type
_entity.pdbx_description
1 polymer ?
#
loop_
_entity_poly.entity_id
_entity_poly.type
_entity_poly.pdbx_seq_one_letter_code
_entity_poly.pdbx_strand_id
1 'polypeptide(L)'
;MGNLSPRERVRLSLRHEEPDRVPTDFLATPEVWNKLIARLQPDTSGITPGEFIEPAREAILRHFEIDCRVLSYDMFCQPPEAAMHDGAVVDWWGTLNRSTPNRMWRQRNPDGTLHDIWGAHSQRTEHAFGAYEEFASWPLQNAASVEDLKRHPWPTPDWWDFSPLPEIMPELDRHRPYHIRFRIGSVFEIAWQLRGMAEFLMDLAGQPEIPLYIMDRLTEVYVENTRRMLELAGDRLDMVYFYDDVATQNSLMISKKMWRDYVRPRHKQLVDLAHQYGKPVMYHCDGAVYPLIPDLIELGIDVLNPIQPDAKGMDARQLKDEFGAELTFHGGIDIIQTLPRGTPAEVAAEVRERVNVLGQGGGYILCSSHHIQPDTPIENILTMYDPALRVRSTK
;
A
#
# COMPACT_ATOMS: atom_id res chain seq x y z
N MET A 1 -10.46 31.83 -2.65
CA MET A 1 -10.87 30.50 -2.22
C MET A 1 -10.09 30.15 -0.98
N GLY A 2 -10.72 29.71 0.12
CA GLY A 2 -10.02 29.33 1.33
C GLY A 2 -9.08 28.15 1.06
N ASN A 3 -7.94 28.08 1.72
CA ASN A 3 -7.01 26.93 1.63
C ASN A 3 -7.72 25.69 2.19
N LEU A 4 -8.00 24.71 1.32
CA LEU A 4 -8.55 23.42 1.74
C LEU A 4 -7.57 22.69 2.67
N SER A 5 -8.10 22.00 3.65
CA SER A 5 -7.26 21.04 4.42
C SER A 5 -6.84 19.86 3.53
N PRO A 6 -5.75 19.18 3.86
CA PRO A 6 -5.34 17.94 3.18
C PRO A 6 -6.50 16.93 3.02
N ARG A 7 -7.23 16.68 4.10
CA ARG A 7 -8.40 15.75 4.11
C ARG A 7 -9.49 16.20 3.15
N GLU A 8 -9.89 17.47 3.18
CA GLU A 8 -10.92 18.02 2.28
C GLU A 8 -10.50 17.91 0.83
N ARG A 9 -9.23 18.20 0.52
CA ARG A 9 -8.67 18.11 -0.84
C ARG A 9 -8.77 16.70 -1.41
N VAL A 10 -8.38 15.69 -0.64
CA VAL A 10 -8.50 14.29 -1.07
C VAL A 10 -9.98 13.89 -1.21
N ARG A 11 -10.83 14.24 -0.23
CA ARG A 11 -12.25 13.92 -0.28
C ARG A 11 -12.98 14.57 -1.48
N LEU A 12 -12.61 15.79 -1.89
CA LEU A 12 -13.10 16.39 -3.12
C LEU A 12 -12.68 15.56 -4.34
N SER A 13 -11.38 15.23 -4.42
CA SER A 13 -10.88 14.41 -5.52
C SER A 13 -11.60 13.06 -5.62
N LEU A 14 -11.85 12.39 -4.50
CA LEU A 14 -12.61 11.14 -4.44
C LEU A 14 -14.07 11.27 -4.88
N ARG A 15 -14.67 12.47 -4.80
CA ARG A 15 -16.00 12.76 -5.32
C ARG A 15 -16.00 13.26 -6.76
N HIS A 16 -14.86 13.18 -7.45
CA HIS A 16 -14.69 13.71 -8.80
C HIS A 16 -15.01 15.21 -8.89
N GLU A 17 -14.60 15.96 -7.87
CA GLU A 17 -14.64 17.41 -7.81
C GLU A 17 -13.20 17.95 -7.80
N GLU A 18 -12.94 19.01 -8.59
CA GLU A 18 -11.59 19.60 -8.64
C GLU A 18 -11.29 20.37 -7.35
N PRO A 19 -10.24 19.96 -6.59
CA PRO A 19 -9.75 20.74 -5.45
C PRO A 19 -8.90 21.93 -5.89
N ASP A 20 -8.42 22.72 -4.93
CA ASP A 20 -7.52 23.87 -5.15
C ASP A 20 -6.18 23.48 -5.83
N ARG A 21 -5.71 22.25 -5.63
CA ARG A 21 -4.62 21.57 -6.34
C ARG A 21 -4.85 20.07 -6.30
N VAL A 22 -4.17 19.32 -7.16
CA VAL A 22 -4.18 17.86 -7.09
C VAL A 22 -3.59 17.41 -5.74
N PRO A 23 -4.30 16.55 -4.98
CA PRO A 23 -3.78 15.99 -3.75
C PRO A 23 -2.57 15.08 -4.01
N THR A 24 -1.70 14.97 -3.01
CA THR A 24 -0.44 14.24 -3.11
C THR A 24 -0.29 13.19 -2.02
N ASP A 25 0.38 12.11 -2.39
CA ASP A 25 0.83 11.06 -1.49
C ASP A 25 2.32 10.76 -1.68
N PHE A 26 2.94 10.06 -0.75
CA PHE A 26 4.38 9.80 -0.76
C PHE A 26 4.68 8.36 -0.38
N LEU A 27 5.34 7.63 -1.27
CA LEU A 27 5.81 6.27 -1.06
C LEU A 27 7.30 6.18 -1.40
N ALA A 28 8.12 5.72 -0.47
CA ALA A 28 9.55 5.59 -0.68
C ALA A 28 10.16 4.47 0.15
N THR A 29 11.27 3.91 -0.33
CA THR A 29 12.07 2.94 0.44
C THR A 29 12.80 3.63 1.60
N PRO A 30 13.26 2.90 2.61
CA PRO A 30 14.02 3.46 3.74
C PRO A 30 15.29 4.18 3.32
N GLU A 31 15.97 3.68 2.30
CA GLU A 31 17.18 4.31 1.76
C GLU A 31 16.87 5.71 1.21
N VAL A 32 15.74 5.86 0.53
CA VAL A 32 15.28 7.18 0.04
C VAL A 32 14.93 8.09 1.20
N TRP A 33 14.22 7.60 2.23
CA TRP A 33 13.97 8.37 3.44
C TRP A 33 15.26 8.87 4.08
N ASN A 34 16.26 7.99 4.24
CA ASN A 34 17.55 8.33 4.81
C ASN A 34 18.29 9.39 3.97
N LYS A 35 18.25 9.25 2.63
CA LYS A 35 18.83 10.26 1.71
C LYS A 35 18.14 11.61 1.84
N LEU A 36 16.82 11.64 1.91
CA LEU A 36 16.03 12.87 2.06
C LEU A 36 16.31 13.53 3.41
N ILE A 37 16.35 12.77 4.50
CA ILE A 37 16.70 13.28 5.84
C ILE A 37 18.11 13.90 5.83
N ALA A 38 19.09 13.20 5.27
CA ALA A 38 20.46 13.70 5.18
C ALA A 38 20.57 14.97 4.32
N ARG A 39 19.82 15.05 3.22
CA ARG A 39 19.87 16.18 2.26
C ARG A 39 19.12 17.40 2.75
N LEU A 40 17.93 17.21 3.32
CA LEU A 40 17.04 18.31 3.72
C LEU A 40 17.29 18.78 5.15
N GLN A 41 17.87 17.93 6.01
CA GLN A 41 18.07 18.22 7.43
C GLN A 41 16.81 18.86 8.06
N PRO A 42 15.64 18.17 7.99
CA PRO A 42 14.37 18.79 8.30
C PRO A 42 14.33 19.29 9.75
N ASP A 43 13.78 20.47 9.96
CA ASP A 43 13.50 20.96 11.30
C ASP A 43 12.37 20.13 11.93
N THR A 44 12.72 19.43 12.99
CA THR A 44 11.79 18.62 13.76
C THR A 44 11.24 19.32 15.00
N SER A 45 11.63 20.59 15.22
CA SER A 45 11.12 21.40 16.33
C SER A 45 9.59 21.54 16.19
N GLY A 46 8.88 21.31 17.27
CA GLY A 46 7.40 21.34 17.27
C GLY A 46 6.71 20.10 16.67
N ILE A 47 7.45 19.05 16.30
CA ILE A 47 6.91 17.73 16.02
C ILE A 47 7.13 16.85 17.23
N THR A 48 6.07 16.56 17.96
CA THR A 48 6.14 15.63 19.09
C THR A 48 6.33 14.23 18.54
N PRO A 49 7.37 13.50 18.94
CA PRO A 49 7.48 12.08 18.62
C PRO A 49 6.24 11.35 19.15
N GLY A 50 5.66 10.51 18.34
CA GLY A 50 4.54 9.67 18.70
C GLY A 50 4.83 8.24 18.30
N GLU A 51 3.98 7.33 18.72
CA GLU A 51 4.12 5.91 18.43
C GLU A 51 4.16 5.63 16.92
N PHE A 52 3.45 6.45 16.12
CA PHE A 52 3.34 6.33 14.67
C PHE A 52 3.89 7.56 13.93
N ILE A 53 4.59 8.45 14.64
CA ILE A 53 5.16 9.66 14.06
C ILE A 53 6.68 9.64 14.28
N GLU A 54 7.40 9.38 13.21
CA GLU A 54 8.84 9.60 13.17
C GLU A 54 9.07 11.05 12.74
N PRO A 55 9.67 11.90 13.62
CA PRO A 55 9.70 13.37 13.42
C PRO A 55 10.34 13.82 12.11
N ALA A 56 11.44 13.21 11.70
CA ALA A 56 12.13 13.64 10.48
C ALA A 56 11.33 13.30 9.22
N ARG A 57 10.68 12.13 9.19
CA ARG A 57 9.78 11.74 8.08
C ARG A 57 8.54 12.64 8.05
N GLU A 58 7.93 12.90 9.19
CA GLU A 58 6.77 13.81 9.27
C GLU A 58 7.15 15.23 8.81
N ALA A 59 8.34 15.75 9.19
CA ALA A 59 8.81 17.04 8.72
C ALA A 59 8.99 17.07 7.19
N ILE A 60 9.50 16.01 6.59
CA ILE A 60 9.61 15.87 5.13
C ILE A 60 8.22 15.85 4.48
N LEU A 61 7.28 15.07 5.02
CA LEU A 61 5.90 15.03 4.49
C LEU A 61 5.23 16.41 4.55
N ARG A 62 5.49 17.19 5.62
CA ARG A 62 5.01 18.57 5.74
C ARG A 62 5.72 19.51 4.75
N HIS A 63 7.02 19.35 4.56
CA HIS A 63 7.79 20.12 3.59
C HIS A 63 7.30 19.91 2.15
N PHE A 64 6.97 18.68 1.81
CA PHE A 64 6.35 18.33 0.51
C PHE A 64 4.84 18.59 0.46
N GLU A 65 4.24 19.08 1.53
CA GLU A 65 2.78 19.31 1.64
C GLU A 65 1.96 18.05 1.28
N ILE A 66 2.39 16.88 1.73
CA ILE A 66 1.70 15.62 1.46
C ILE A 66 0.36 15.58 2.19
N ASP A 67 -0.70 15.22 1.45
CA ASP A 67 -2.08 15.25 1.95
C ASP A 67 -2.48 13.98 2.70
N CYS A 68 -1.79 12.87 2.44
CA CYS A 68 -2.13 11.55 2.97
C CYS A 68 -1.23 11.12 4.13
N ARG A 69 -1.81 10.29 5.04
CA ARG A 69 -1.07 9.50 6.04
C ARG A 69 -1.56 8.07 6.00
N VAL A 70 -0.69 7.12 6.32
CA VAL A 70 -0.99 5.69 6.26
C VAL A 70 -0.79 5.07 7.63
N LEU A 71 -1.78 4.33 8.08
CA LEU A 71 -1.66 3.32 9.11
C LEU A 71 -1.74 1.94 8.47
N SER A 72 -1.04 0.96 9.02
CA SER A 72 -1.10 -0.41 8.53
C SER A 72 -1.48 -1.35 9.66
N TYR A 73 -2.21 -2.41 9.34
CA TYR A 73 -2.58 -3.44 10.33
C TYR A 73 -1.35 -4.05 11.01
N ASP A 74 -0.23 -4.17 10.31
CA ASP A 74 1.03 -4.70 10.85
C ASP A 74 1.51 -3.94 12.09
N MET A 75 1.21 -2.64 12.14
CA MET A 75 1.62 -1.76 13.22
C MET A 75 1.01 -2.14 14.58
N PHE A 76 -0.07 -2.88 14.56
CA PHE A 76 -0.86 -3.28 15.72
C PHE A 76 -0.68 -4.76 16.09
N CYS A 77 0.19 -5.48 15.35
CA CYS A 77 0.41 -6.89 15.58
C CYS A 77 1.26 -7.14 16.84
N GLN A 78 0.74 -7.94 17.73
CA GLN A 78 1.38 -8.38 18.97
C GLN A 78 1.26 -9.91 19.07
N PRO A 79 2.10 -10.68 18.37
CA PRO A 79 2.05 -12.12 18.41
C PRO A 79 2.26 -12.62 19.83
N PRO A 80 1.60 -13.72 20.23
CA PRO A 80 1.81 -14.31 21.55
C PRO A 80 3.25 -14.80 21.71
N GLU A 81 3.76 -14.81 22.95
CA GLU A 81 5.13 -15.21 23.25
C GLU A 81 5.49 -16.60 22.69
N ALA A 82 4.52 -17.52 22.67
CA ALA A 82 4.69 -18.87 22.11
C ALA A 82 4.93 -18.88 20.59
N ALA A 83 4.56 -17.81 19.87
CA ALA A 83 4.84 -17.65 18.45
C ALA A 83 6.17 -16.90 18.21
N MET A 84 6.83 -16.44 19.26
CA MET A 84 8.09 -15.72 19.22
C MET A 84 9.26 -16.68 19.52
N HIS A 85 10.28 -16.64 18.69
CA HIS A 85 11.54 -17.32 18.95
C HIS A 85 12.56 -16.33 19.53
N ASP A 86 13.71 -16.82 20.03
CA ASP A 86 14.83 -16.00 20.51
C ASP A 86 15.49 -15.22 19.37
N GLY A 87 14.81 -14.22 18.84
CA GLY A 87 15.30 -13.39 17.77
C GLY A 87 14.86 -11.93 17.91
N ALA A 88 15.64 -11.01 17.37
CA ALA A 88 15.25 -9.60 17.33
C ALA A 88 14.09 -9.42 16.35
N VAL A 89 13.02 -8.77 16.82
CA VAL A 89 11.97 -8.26 15.93
C VAL A 89 12.56 -7.13 15.11
N VAL A 90 12.48 -7.24 13.80
CA VAL A 90 12.90 -6.20 12.85
C VAL A 90 11.65 -5.66 12.14
N ASP A 91 11.62 -4.37 11.89
CA ASP A 91 10.58 -3.82 11.05
C ASP A 91 10.79 -4.27 9.59
N TRP A 92 9.76 -4.09 8.76
CA TRP A 92 9.77 -4.44 7.33
C TRP A 92 11.03 -3.95 6.59
N TRP A 93 11.64 -2.90 7.09
CA TRP A 93 12.75 -2.21 6.48
C TRP A 93 14.09 -2.51 7.14
N GLY A 94 14.13 -3.46 8.08
CA GLY A 94 15.33 -3.83 8.80
C GLY A 94 15.86 -2.77 9.76
N THR A 95 15.08 -1.74 10.04
CA THR A 95 15.39 -0.73 11.04
C THR A 95 14.81 -1.14 12.37
N LEU A 96 15.66 -1.37 13.36
CA LEU A 96 15.25 -1.55 14.75
C LEU A 96 14.73 -0.21 15.28
N ASN A 97 13.44 0.05 15.13
CA ASN A 97 12.84 1.15 15.85
C ASN A 97 12.35 0.66 17.20
N ARG A 98 13.16 0.89 18.24
CA ARG A 98 12.84 0.49 19.61
C ARG A 98 11.76 1.36 20.26
N SER A 99 11.47 2.51 19.66
CA SER A 99 10.54 3.50 20.25
C SER A 99 9.13 3.40 19.70
N THR A 100 8.89 2.61 18.65
CA THR A 100 7.57 2.40 18.10
C THR A 100 7.23 0.91 18.07
N PRO A 101 6.07 0.48 18.58
CA PRO A 101 5.56 -0.88 18.40
C PRO A 101 5.15 -1.15 16.94
N ASN A 102 5.56 -0.36 16.07
CA ASN A 102 5.26 -0.18 14.68
C ASN A 102 5.93 -1.26 13.85
N ARG A 103 5.29 -2.38 13.71
CA ARG A 103 6.02 -3.58 13.34
C ARG A 103 5.24 -4.31 12.26
N MET A 104 5.74 -4.22 11.06
CA MET A 104 5.60 -5.39 10.20
C MET A 104 6.41 -6.46 10.92
N TRP A 105 5.72 -7.27 11.69
CA TRP A 105 6.37 -8.20 12.57
C TRP A 105 7.18 -9.20 11.78
N ARG A 106 8.50 -9.18 11.97
CA ARG A 106 9.43 -10.15 11.44
C ARG A 106 10.42 -10.53 12.50
N GLN A 107 10.69 -11.80 12.61
CA GLN A 107 11.66 -12.32 13.53
C GLN A 107 12.87 -12.87 12.78
N ARG A 108 14.06 -12.56 13.30
CA ARG A 108 15.30 -13.13 12.77
C ARG A 108 15.50 -14.51 13.33
N ASN A 109 15.70 -15.49 12.45
CA ASN A 109 16.05 -16.85 12.79
C ASN A 109 17.54 -16.97 13.13
N PRO A 110 17.98 -18.04 13.85
CA PRO A 110 19.39 -18.27 14.16
C PRO A 110 20.30 -18.39 12.92
N ASP A 111 19.77 -18.83 11.79
CA ASP A 111 20.49 -18.93 10.51
C ASP A 111 20.60 -17.59 9.75
N GLY A 112 20.05 -16.51 10.31
CA GLY A 112 20.06 -15.17 9.74
C GLY A 112 18.88 -14.86 8.80
N THR A 113 18.04 -15.84 8.47
CA THR A 113 16.78 -15.61 7.74
C THR A 113 15.78 -14.86 8.61
N LEU A 114 14.77 -14.31 7.98
CA LEU A 114 13.62 -13.69 8.66
C LEU A 114 12.38 -14.54 8.41
N HIS A 115 11.47 -14.61 9.37
CA HIS A 115 10.12 -15.09 9.13
C HIS A 115 9.10 -14.04 9.55
N ASP A 116 7.99 -14.00 8.82
CA ASP A 116 6.87 -13.12 9.11
C ASP A 116 5.83 -13.81 10.00
N ILE A 117 4.75 -13.08 10.33
CA ILE A 117 3.65 -13.61 11.16
C ILE A 117 2.91 -14.79 10.53
N TRP A 118 3.00 -14.93 9.21
CA TRP A 118 2.37 -16.03 8.47
C TRP A 118 3.28 -17.26 8.36
N GLY A 119 4.55 -17.12 8.75
CA GLY A 119 5.57 -18.17 8.71
C GLY A 119 6.36 -18.24 7.40
N ALA A 120 6.18 -17.29 6.48
CA ALA A 120 7.02 -17.22 5.28
C ALA A 120 8.44 -16.79 5.66
N HIS A 121 9.45 -17.47 5.09
CA HIS A 121 10.85 -17.17 5.35
C HIS A 121 11.43 -16.33 4.23
N SER A 122 12.19 -15.30 4.59
CA SER A 122 12.93 -14.46 3.67
C SER A 122 14.40 -14.33 4.07
N GLN A 123 15.24 -13.99 3.12
CA GLN A 123 16.64 -13.67 3.33
C GLN A 123 16.96 -12.33 2.69
N ARG A 124 17.88 -11.60 3.32
CA ARG A 124 18.37 -10.32 2.81
C ARG A 124 19.34 -10.55 1.68
N THR A 125 19.04 -10.03 0.50
CA THR A 125 19.92 -10.04 -0.68
C THR A 125 20.41 -8.63 -0.96
N GLU A 126 21.73 -8.44 -0.98
CA GLU A 126 22.36 -7.14 -1.25
C GLU A 126 22.53 -6.91 -2.75
N HIS A 127 22.36 -5.67 -3.17
CA HIS A 127 22.59 -5.20 -4.54
C HIS A 127 23.27 -3.82 -4.53
N ALA A 128 23.65 -3.31 -5.71
CA ALA A 128 24.47 -2.10 -5.83
C ALA A 128 23.89 -0.83 -5.17
N PHE A 129 22.56 -0.76 -4.95
CA PHE A 129 21.89 0.43 -4.43
C PHE A 129 21.23 0.21 -3.06
N GLY A 130 21.37 -0.98 -2.47
CA GLY A 130 20.76 -1.32 -1.19
C GLY A 130 20.60 -2.80 -0.99
N ALA A 131 19.53 -3.23 -0.36
CA ALA A 131 19.19 -4.62 -0.21
C ALA A 131 17.67 -4.79 -0.21
N TYR A 132 17.21 -5.94 -0.65
CA TYR A 132 15.82 -6.36 -0.46
C TYR A 132 15.75 -7.80 0.06
N GLU A 133 14.57 -8.21 0.44
CA GLU A 133 14.34 -9.52 0.99
C GLU A 133 13.72 -10.42 -0.07
N GLU A 134 14.33 -11.58 -0.28
CA GLU A 134 13.85 -12.62 -1.17
C GLU A 134 13.29 -13.78 -0.35
N PHE A 135 12.25 -14.45 -0.86
CA PHE A 135 11.73 -15.65 -0.21
C PHE A 135 12.75 -16.77 -0.21
N ALA A 136 13.04 -17.28 0.98
CA ALA A 136 13.97 -18.40 1.18
C ALA A 136 13.24 -19.75 1.27
N SER A 137 12.01 -19.76 1.82
CA SER A 137 11.17 -20.95 1.88
C SER A 137 9.71 -20.58 2.09
N TRP A 138 8.83 -21.52 1.75
CA TRP A 138 7.37 -21.39 1.83
C TRP A 138 6.81 -22.43 2.80
N PRO A 139 6.21 -22.03 3.94
CA PRO A 139 5.80 -22.95 5.00
C PRO A 139 4.77 -23.98 4.57
N LEU A 140 3.99 -23.69 3.55
CA LEU A 140 2.92 -24.56 3.05
C LEU A 140 3.25 -25.26 1.73
N GLN A 141 4.49 -25.16 1.25
CA GLN A 141 4.89 -25.72 -0.06
C GLN A 141 4.58 -27.21 -0.20
N ASN A 142 4.80 -27.97 0.86
CA ASN A 142 4.68 -29.44 0.86
C ASN A 142 3.29 -29.94 1.38
N ALA A 143 2.34 -29.05 1.65
CA ALA A 143 1.01 -29.46 2.07
C ALA A 143 0.29 -30.20 0.92
N ALA A 144 -0.12 -31.44 1.15
CA ALA A 144 -0.79 -32.29 0.17
C ALA A 144 -2.32 -32.27 0.30
N SER A 145 -2.84 -31.71 1.37
CA SER A 145 -4.27 -31.70 1.69
C SER A 145 -4.64 -30.51 2.57
N VAL A 146 -5.93 -30.21 2.66
CA VAL A 146 -6.47 -29.21 3.61
C VAL A 146 -6.17 -29.61 5.06
N GLU A 147 -6.11 -30.91 5.37
CA GLU A 147 -5.74 -31.36 6.73
C GLU A 147 -4.28 -31.02 7.09
N ASP A 148 -3.38 -30.96 6.10
CA ASP A 148 -2.01 -30.47 6.33
C ASP A 148 -2.02 -28.97 6.64
N LEU A 149 -2.82 -28.20 5.93
CA LEU A 149 -2.96 -26.77 6.13
C LEU A 149 -3.54 -26.41 7.51
N LYS A 150 -4.44 -27.23 8.04
CA LYS A 150 -5.01 -27.04 9.39
C LYS A 150 -3.99 -27.15 10.52
N ARG A 151 -2.86 -27.83 10.26
CA ARG A 151 -1.75 -27.95 11.25
C ARG A 151 -0.82 -26.74 11.30
N HIS A 152 -0.92 -25.87 10.30
CA HIS A 152 -0.14 -24.63 10.30
C HIS A 152 -0.59 -23.71 11.45
N PRO A 153 0.34 -23.06 12.17
CA PRO A 153 0.01 -22.16 13.28
C PRO A 153 -0.50 -20.80 12.76
N TRP A 154 -1.71 -20.82 12.21
CA TRP A 154 -2.32 -19.61 11.66
C TRP A 154 -2.45 -18.50 12.70
N PRO A 155 -2.04 -17.26 12.38
CA PRO A 155 -2.40 -16.11 13.18
C PRO A 155 -3.91 -15.99 13.36
N THR A 156 -4.32 -15.55 14.54
CA THR A 156 -5.72 -15.23 14.82
C THR A 156 -5.89 -13.74 15.01
N PRO A 157 -7.08 -13.16 14.85
CA PRO A 157 -7.31 -11.72 15.05
C PRO A 157 -6.88 -11.21 16.43
N ASP A 158 -6.76 -12.09 17.43
CA ASP A 158 -6.32 -11.73 18.78
C ASP A 158 -4.83 -11.38 18.88
N TRP A 159 -4.06 -11.58 17.80
CA TRP A 159 -2.68 -11.10 17.69
C TRP A 159 -2.60 -9.60 17.46
N TRP A 160 -3.72 -8.94 17.16
CA TRP A 160 -3.75 -7.49 16.90
C TRP A 160 -4.47 -6.74 18.01
N ASP A 161 -3.79 -5.72 18.55
CA ASP A 161 -4.35 -4.79 19.51
C ASP A 161 -4.54 -3.41 18.86
N PHE A 162 -5.77 -3.08 18.53
CA PHE A 162 -6.16 -1.78 17.98
C PHE A 162 -6.59 -0.77 19.05
N SER A 163 -6.52 -1.13 20.34
CA SER A 163 -6.95 -0.27 21.46
C SER A 163 -6.27 1.12 21.47
N PRO A 164 -5.03 1.32 20.97
CA PRO A 164 -4.41 2.63 20.93
C PRO A 164 -4.97 3.58 19.87
N LEU A 165 -5.74 3.10 18.87
CA LEU A 165 -6.23 3.93 17.76
C LEU A 165 -6.96 5.22 18.18
N PRO A 166 -7.88 5.22 19.16
CA PRO A 166 -8.56 6.44 19.59
C PRO A 166 -7.61 7.56 20.06
N GLU A 167 -6.44 7.21 20.59
CA GLU A 167 -5.42 8.16 21.05
C GLU A 167 -4.49 8.59 19.91
N ILE A 168 -4.15 7.66 19.00
CA ILE A 168 -3.25 7.90 17.88
C ILE A 168 -3.88 8.79 16.81
N MET A 169 -5.14 8.55 16.46
CA MET A 169 -5.82 9.28 15.37
C MET A 169 -5.83 10.81 15.58
N PRO A 170 -6.11 11.35 16.80
CA PRO A 170 -5.97 12.77 17.06
C PRO A 170 -4.54 13.30 16.92
N GLU A 171 -3.53 12.48 17.19
CA GLU A 171 -2.14 12.89 17.07
C GLU A 171 -1.72 13.09 15.63
N LEU A 172 -2.17 12.20 14.74
CA LEU A 172 -1.93 12.34 13.30
C LEU A 172 -2.55 13.62 12.74
N ASP A 173 -3.68 14.06 13.27
CA ASP A 173 -4.40 15.28 12.88
C ASP A 173 -3.93 16.57 13.59
N ARG A 174 -3.03 16.46 14.58
CA ARG A 174 -2.66 17.60 15.45
C ARG A 174 -2.18 18.82 14.70
N HIS A 175 -1.43 18.64 13.63
CA HIS A 175 -0.92 19.75 12.82
C HIS A 175 -1.98 20.25 11.82
N ARG A 176 -2.61 19.35 11.09
CA ARG A 176 -3.66 19.60 10.10
C ARG A 176 -4.53 18.35 9.96
N PRO A 177 -5.80 18.47 9.53
CA PRO A 177 -6.59 17.30 9.18
C PRO A 177 -6.04 16.64 7.91
N TYR A 178 -5.22 15.61 8.07
CA TYR A 178 -4.73 14.79 6.95
C TYR A 178 -5.75 13.73 6.55
N HIS A 179 -5.70 13.28 5.29
CA HIS A 179 -6.44 12.12 4.84
C HIS A 179 -5.74 10.85 5.33
N ILE A 180 -6.40 10.09 6.19
CA ILE A 180 -5.83 8.90 6.82
C ILE A 180 -6.42 7.67 6.18
N ARG A 181 -5.56 6.82 5.61
CA ARG A 181 -5.94 5.51 5.10
C ARG A 181 -5.35 4.40 5.95
N PHE A 182 -6.07 3.29 6.03
CA PHE A 182 -5.64 2.10 6.72
C PHE A 182 -5.36 0.99 5.73
N ARG A 183 -4.11 0.50 5.72
CA ARG A 183 -3.70 -0.63 4.91
C ARG A 183 -4.04 -1.93 5.64
N ILE A 184 -4.82 -2.76 4.98
CA ILE A 184 -5.09 -4.14 5.40
C ILE A 184 -3.95 -5.05 4.89
N GLY A 185 -4.08 -6.20 4.54
CA GLY A 185 -3.07 -7.06 3.90
C GLY A 185 -3.44 -7.39 2.47
N SER A 186 -3.01 -8.56 2.06
CA SER A 186 -3.24 -9.15 0.76
C SER A 186 -3.74 -10.57 0.92
N VAL A 187 -4.72 -10.96 0.12
CA VAL A 187 -5.30 -12.31 0.16
C VAL A 187 -4.59 -13.24 -0.82
N PHE A 188 -4.49 -12.84 -2.08
CA PHE A 188 -3.88 -13.64 -3.14
C PHE A 188 -2.36 -13.67 -3.02
N GLU A 189 -1.74 -12.51 -2.80
CA GLU A 189 -0.29 -12.40 -2.75
C GLU A 189 0.30 -13.13 -1.54
N ILE A 190 -0.22 -12.91 -0.34
CA ILE A 190 0.23 -13.66 0.85
C ILE A 190 -0.04 -15.16 0.69
N ALA A 191 -1.14 -15.56 0.04
CA ALA A 191 -1.41 -16.98 -0.17
C ALA A 191 -0.35 -17.67 -1.04
N TRP A 192 0.10 -17.07 -2.15
CA TRP A 192 1.18 -17.64 -2.91
C TRP A 192 2.55 -17.49 -2.23
N GLN A 193 2.75 -16.46 -1.39
CA GLN A 193 3.94 -16.34 -0.56
C GLN A 193 4.05 -17.44 0.50
N LEU A 194 2.95 -18.02 0.93
CA LEU A 194 2.92 -19.15 1.84
C LEU A 194 3.08 -20.50 1.13
N ARG A 195 2.48 -20.65 -0.05
CA ARG A 195 2.44 -21.90 -0.80
C ARG A 195 3.64 -22.11 -1.73
N GLY A 196 4.25 -21.02 -2.19
CA GLY A 196 5.11 -20.98 -3.37
C GLY A 196 4.29 -20.63 -4.61
N MET A 197 4.75 -19.66 -5.41
CA MET A 197 3.99 -19.13 -6.55
C MET A 197 3.63 -20.22 -7.57
N ALA A 198 4.60 -21.09 -7.91
CA ALA A 198 4.39 -22.14 -8.91
C ALA A 198 3.34 -23.17 -8.43
N GLU A 199 3.49 -23.66 -7.21
CA GLU A 199 2.57 -24.61 -6.58
C GLU A 199 1.18 -23.99 -6.44
N PHE A 200 1.11 -22.74 -5.98
CA PHE A 200 -0.16 -22.03 -5.81
C PHE A 200 -0.94 -21.89 -7.13
N LEU A 201 -0.24 -21.50 -8.22
CA LEU A 201 -0.88 -21.35 -9.53
C LEU A 201 -1.29 -22.70 -10.14
N MET A 202 -0.49 -23.76 -9.94
CA MET A 202 -0.83 -25.11 -10.34
C MET A 202 -2.05 -25.64 -9.58
N ASP A 203 -2.10 -25.41 -8.28
CA ASP A 203 -3.23 -25.82 -7.43
C ASP A 203 -4.52 -25.10 -7.82
N LEU A 204 -4.47 -23.79 -8.12
CA LEU A 204 -5.66 -23.08 -8.61
C LEU A 204 -6.29 -23.71 -9.84
N ALA A 205 -5.49 -24.38 -10.68
CA ALA A 205 -5.96 -25.06 -11.87
C ALA A 205 -6.36 -26.52 -11.63
N GLY A 206 -5.73 -27.23 -10.67
CA GLY A 206 -5.86 -28.66 -10.50
C GLY A 206 -6.47 -29.13 -9.17
N GLN A 207 -6.18 -28.42 -8.08
CA GLN A 207 -6.62 -28.71 -6.71
C GLN A 207 -6.99 -27.44 -5.95
N PRO A 208 -8.01 -26.68 -6.40
CA PRO A 208 -8.29 -25.33 -5.88
C PRO A 208 -8.64 -25.29 -4.39
N GLU A 209 -9.02 -26.39 -3.76
CA GLU A 209 -9.32 -26.44 -2.33
C GLU A 209 -8.13 -26.05 -1.44
N ILE A 210 -6.88 -26.28 -1.88
CA ILE A 210 -5.67 -25.90 -1.13
C ILE A 210 -5.51 -24.37 -1.12
N PRO A 211 -5.35 -23.66 -2.27
CA PRO A 211 -5.23 -22.20 -2.28
C PRO A 211 -6.48 -21.49 -1.76
N LEU A 212 -7.67 -22.06 -1.97
CA LEU A 212 -8.90 -21.46 -1.45
C LEU A 212 -8.92 -21.48 0.08
N TYR A 213 -8.50 -22.58 0.72
CA TYR A 213 -8.40 -22.65 2.18
C TYR A 213 -7.40 -21.61 2.73
N ILE A 214 -6.23 -21.47 2.08
CA ILE A 214 -5.23 -20.48 2.48
C ILE A 214 -5.83 -19.06 2.41
N MET A 215 -6.42 -18.70 1.27
CA MET A 215 -7.05 -17.39 1.07
C MET A 215 -8.22 -17.15 2.04
N ASP A 216 -9.00 -18.17 2.38
CA ASP A 216 -10.10 -18.07 3.37
C ASP A 216 -9.54 -17.72 4.76
N ARG A 217 -8.47 -18.38 5.20
CA ARG A 217 -7.84 -18.10 6.49
C ARG A 217 -7.30 -16.67 6.58
N LEU A 218 -6.66 -16.18 5.52
CA LEU A 218 -6.20 -14.79 5.42
C LEU A 218 -7.38 -13.82 5.48
N THR A 219 -8.42 -14.11 4.70
CA THR A 219 -9.63 -13.27 4.64
C THR A 219 -10.31 -13.13 6.00
N GLU A 220 -10.46 -14.22 6.75
CA GLU A 220 -11.04 -14.21 8.09
C GLU A 220 -10.30 -13.24 9.02
N VAL A 221 -8.97 -13.29 9.03
CA VAL A 221 -8.14 -12.38 9.86
C VAL A 221 -8.28 -10.94 9.40
N TYR A 222 -8.21 -10.69 8.09
CA TYR A 222 -8.30 -9.33 7.56
C TYR A 222 -9.68 -8.70 7.76
N VAL A 223 -10.76 -9.45 7.56
CA VAL A 223 -12.13 -8.96 7.78
C VAL A 223 -12.33 -8.59 9.24
N GLU A 224 -11.94 -9.45 10.17
CA GLU A 224 -12.09 -9.17 11.60
C GLU A 224 -11.21 -7.99 12.06
N ASN A 225 -9.95 -7.92 11.61
CA ASN A 225 -9.07 -6.80 11.91
C ASN A 225 -9.60 -5.48 11.34
N THR A 226 -10.12 -5.50 10.11
CA THR A 226 -10.75 -4.34 9.49
C THR A 226 -11.96 -3.87 10.27
N ARG A 227 -12.83 -4.79 10.71
CA ARG A 227 -14.01 -4.45 11.53
C ARG A 227 -13.61 -3.79 12.84
N ARG A 228 -12.68 -4.40 13.60
CA ARG A 228 -12.17 -3.86 14.87
C ARG A 228 -11.56 -2.46 14.69
N MET A 229 -10.77 -2.29 13.65
CA MET A 229 -10.15 -1.01 13.33
C MET A 229 -11.19 0.06 12.98
N LEU A 230 -12.17 -0.28 12.13
CA LEU A 230 -13.25 0.66 11.73
C LEU A 230 -14.09 1.10 12.94
N GLU A 231 -14.40 0.17 13.85
CA GLU A 231 -15.14 0.47 15.08
C GLU A 231 -14.39 1.44 16.00
N LEU A 232 -13.07 1.31 16.10
CA LEU A 232 -12.23 2.13 17.00
C LEU A 232 -11.79 3.46 16.37
N ALA A 233 -11.47 3.47 15.08
CA ALA A 233 -11.01 4.67 14.38
C ALA A 233 -12.15 5.64 14.07
N GLY A 234 -13.38 5.13 13.85
CA GLY A 234 -14.57 5.92 13.59
C GLY A 234 -14.43 6.84 12.36
N ASP A 235 -14.92 8.08 12.49
CA ASP A 235 -14.92 9.06 11.40
C ASP A 235 -13.55 9.66 11.09
N ARG A 236 -12.54 9.38 11.91
CA ARG A 236 -11.18 9.87 11.71
C ARG A 236 -10.43 9.11 10.62
N LEU A 237 -10.83 7.87 10.33
CA LEU A 237 -10.34 7.13 9.19
C LEU A 237 -11.09 7.55 7.93
N ASP A 238 -10.36 7.79 6.85
CA ASP A 238 -10.94 8.28 5.61
C ASP A 238 -11.09 7.20 4.54
N MET A 239 -10.24 6.16 4.53
CA MET A 239 -10.20 5.17 3.47
C MET A 239 -9.61 3.83 3.97
N VAL A 240 -10.12 2.74 3.46
CA VAL A 240 -9.52 1.41 3.58
C VAL A 240 -8.70 1.09 2.34
N TYR A 241 -7.56 0.46 2.52
CA TYR A 241 -6.63 0.12 1.45
C TYR A 241 -6.15 -1.33 1.60
N PHE A 242 -6.26 -2.11 0.54
CA PHE A 242 -5.64 -3.44 0.46
C PHE A 242 -4.91 -3.63 -0.87
N TYR A 243 -3.98 -4.59 -0.90
CA TYR A 243 -3.16 -4.85 -2.07
C TYR A 243 -3.25 -6.33 -2.45
N ASP A 244 -3.23 -6.60 -3.76
CA ASP A 244 -3.17 -7.96 -4.29
C ASP A 244 -2.69 -7.93 -5.73
N ASP A 245 -1.42 -8.27 -5.96
CA ASP A 245 -0.85 -8.32 -7.28
C ASP A 245 -1.30 -9.57 -8.03
N VAL A 246 -2.29 -9.37 -8.90
CA VAL A 246 -2.86 -10.42 -9.77
C VAL A 246 -2.43 -10.27 -11.22
N ALA A 247 -1.51 -9.34 -11.50
CA ALA A 247 -1.00 -9.04 -12.84
C ALA A 247 0.53 -8.98 -12.86
N THR A 248 1.08 -9.21 -14.04
CA THR A 248 2.46 -8.90 -14.42
C THR A 248 2.49 -7.65 -15.30
N GLN A 249 3.65 -7.21 -15.74
CA GLN A 249 3.77 -6.07 -16.68
C GLN A 249 2.98 -6.24 -17.97
N ASN A 250 2.68 -7.46 -18.38
CA ASN A 250 2.10 -7.75 -19.71
C ASN A 250 0.69 -8.34 -19.66
N SER A 251 0.28 -8.96 -18.56
CA SER A 251 -0.98 -9.70 -18.47
C SER A 251 -1.37 -10.01 -17.03
N LEU A 252 -2.62 -10.43 -16.83
CA LEU A 252 -3.04 -11.07 -15.58
C LEU A 252 -2.26 -12.37 -15.36
N MET A 253 -1.96 -12.69 -14.10
CA MET A 253 -1.33 -13.96 -13.67
C MET A 253 -2.29 -15.14 -13.73
N ILE A 254 -3.57 -14.88 -13.53
CA ILE A 254 -4.66 -15.86 -13.61
C ILE A 254 -5.75 -15.34 -14.57
N SER A 255 -6.59 -16.25 -15.06
CA SER A 255 -7.71 -15.85 -15.92
C SER A 255 -8.72 -14.99 -15.15
N LYS A 256 -9.45 -14.10 -15.86
CA LYS A 256 -10.57 -13.35 -15.27
C LYS A 256 -11.59 -14.26 -14.60
N LYS A 257 -11.84 -15.44 -15.20
CA LYS A 257 -12.76 -16.42 -14.61
C LYS A 257 -12.25 -16.91 -13.27
N MET A 258 -10.97 -17.30 -13.16
CA MET A 258 -10.38 -17.73 -11.89
C MET A 258 -10.40 -16.61 -10.85
N TRP A 259 -10.09 -15.38 -11.26
CA TRP A 259 -10.20 -14.23 -10.36
C TRP A 259 -11.63 -14.05 -9.83
N ARG A 260 -12.63 -14.10 -10.71
CA ARG A 260 -14.06 -13.97 -10.34
C ARG A 260 -14.53 -15.10 -9.42
N ASP A 261 -14.08 -16.33 -9.67
CA ASP A 261 -14.52 -17.50 -8.91
C ASP A 261 -13.79 -17.62 -7.56
N TYR A 262 -12.50 -17.22 -7.49
CA TYR A 262 -11.65 -17.54 -6.36
C TYR A 262 -11.22 -16.32 -5.54
N VAL A 263 -10.85 -15.22 -6.17
CA VAL A 263 -10.31 -14.05 -5.49
C VAL A 263 -11.42 -13.04 -5.14
N ARG A 264 -12.24 -12.68 -6.11
CA ARG A 264 -13.33 -11.70 -5.95
C ARG A 264 -14.23 -11.92 -4.74
N PRO A 265 -14.68 -13.16 -4.40
CA PRO A 265 -15.56 -13.36 -3.24
C PRO A 265 -14.92 -12.96 -1.90
N ARG A 266 -13.60 -13.02 -1.81
CA ARG A 266 -12.82 -12.64 -0.62
C ARG A 266 -12.61 -11.14 -0.55
N HIS A 267 -12.21 -10.54 -1.67
CA HIS A 267 -12.13 -9.08 -1.80
C HIS A 267 -13.49 -8.43 -1.50
N LYS A 268 -14.59 -9.05 -1.97
CA LYS A 268 -15.94 -8.52 -1.72
C LYS A 268 -16.27 -8.39 -0.23
N GLN A 269 -15.84 -9.32 0.60
CA GLN A 269 -16.06 -9.22 2.04
C GLN A 269 -15.39 -7.98 2.63
N LEU A 270 -14.17 -7.65 2.20
CA LEU A 270 -13.43 -6.47 2.65
C LEU A 270 -14.06 -5.17 2.13
N VAL A 271 -14.44 -5.15 0.86
CA VAL A 271 -15.08 -3.98 0.23
C VAL A 271 -16.44 -3.69 0.85
N ASP A 272 -17.30 -4.71 0.97
CA ASP A 272 -18.62 -4.57 1.58
C ASP A 272 -18.52 -4.09 3.03
N LEU A 273 -17.56 -4.61 3.79
CA LEU A 273 -17.34 -4.18 5.17
C LEU A 273 -16.92 -2.70 5.23
N ALA A 274 -15.96 -2.26 4.41
CA ALA A 274 -15.56 -0.87 4.37
C ALA A 274 -16.73 0.06 4.00
N HIS A 275 -17.50 -0.30 2.99
CA HIS A 275 -18.68 0.46 2.54
C HIS A 275 -19.79 0.49 3.59
N GLN A 276 -20.00 -0.55 4.38
CA GLN A 276 -20.94 -0.53 5.52
C GLN A 276 -20.61 0.56 6.55
N TYR A 277 -19.32 0.91 6.67
CA TYR A 277 -18.85 2.03 7.50
C TYR A 277 -18.70 3.35 6.72
N GLY A 278 -19.18 3.40 5.47
CA GLY A 278 -19.10 4.58 4.61
C GLY A 278 -17.67 4.97 4.20
N LYS A 279 -16.74 4.01 4.17
CA LYS A 279 -15.36 4.26 3.80
C LYS A 279 -15.09 3.82 2.36
N PRO A 280 -14.53 4.70 1.52
CA PRO A 280 -14.06 4.31 0.19
C PRO A 280 -12.92 3.29 0.30
N VAL A 281 -12.76 2.49 -0.76
CA VAL A 281 -11.77 1.42 -0.83
C VAL A 281 -10.76 1.68 -1.94
N MET A 282 -9.48 1.68 -1.57
CA MET A 282 -8.36 1.69 -2.51
C MET A 282 -7.84 0.27 -2.71
N TYR A 283 -7.72 -0.13 -3.96
CA TYR A 283 -7.13 -1.40 -4.36
C TYR A 283 -5.80 -1.18 -5.07
N HIS A 284 -4.77 -1.86 -4.58
CA HIS A 284 -3.46 -1.86 -5.21
C HIS A 284 -3.24 -3.16 -5.98
N CYS A 285 -2.82 -3.01 -7.21
CA CYS A 285 -2.31 -4.08 -8.04
C CYS A 285 -1.32 -3.51 -9.03
N ASP A 286 -0.08 -3.94 -8.93
CA ASP A 286 0.93 -3.61 -9.93
C ASP A 286 0.64 -4.29 -11.27
N GLY A 287 1.20 -3.72 -12.34
CA GLY A 287 1.19 -4.32 -13.67
C GLY A 287 -0.05 -4.04 -14.52
N ALA A 288 -0.27 -4.95 -15.50
CA ALA A 288 -1.27 -4.81 -16.55
C ALA A 288 -2.68 -5.22 -16.07
N VAL A 289 -3.22 -4.50 -15.09
CA VAL A 289 -4.54 -4.78 -14.48
C VAL A 289 -5.72 -4.30 -15.33
N TYR A 290 -5.47 -3.55 -16.40
CA TYR A 290 -6.49 -2.98 -17.28
C TYR A 290 -7.65 -3.94 -17.63
N PRO A 291 -7.43 -5.22 -18.01
CA PRO A 291 -8.54 -6.12 -18.34
C PRO A 291 -9.49 -6.40 -17.18
N LEU A 292 -9.05 -6.15 -15.94
CA LEU A 292 -9.81 -6.42 -14.73
C LEU A 292 -10.56 -5.19 -14.20
N ILE A 293 -10.25 -3.98 -14.69
CA ILE A 293 -10.83 -2.73 -14.18
C ILE A 293 -12.36 -2.75 -14.15
N PRO A 294 -13.10 -3.20 -15.18
CA PRO A 294 -14.55 -3.29 -15.10
C PRO A 294 -15.05 -4.19 -13.96
N ASP A 295 -14.34 -5.28 -13.69
CA ASP A 295 -14.66 -6.19 -12.58
C ASP A 295 -14.37 -5.56 -11.20
N LEU A 296 -13.32 -4.72 -11.10
CA LEU A 296 -12.98 -3.97 -9.89
C LEU A 296 -14.03 -2.88 -9.59
N ILE A 297 -14.50 -2.17 -10.62
CA ILE A 297 -15.61 -1.21 -10.49
C ILE A 297 -16.89 -1.92 -10.00
N GLU A 298 -17.26 -3.04 -10.63
CA GLU A 298 -18.42 -3.84 -10.21
C GLU A 298 -18.27 -4.38 -8.78
N LEU A 299 -17.04 -4.68 -8.35
CA LEU A 299 -16.74 -5.09 -6.99
C LEU A 299 -16.99 -3.97 -5.97
N GLY A 300 -16.85 -2.70 -6.39
CA GLY A 300 -16.99 -1.51 -5.57
C GLY A 300 -15.65 -0.88 -5.17
N ILE A 301 -14.60 -1.02 -5.98
CA ILE A 301 -13.35 -0.30 -5.77
C ILE A 301 -13.55 1.17 -6.17
N ASP A 302 -13.17 2.08 -5.28
CA ASP A 302 -13.28 3.53 -5.46
C ASP A 302 -11.98 4.15 -5.99
N VAL A 303 -10.83 3.57 -5.62
CA VAL A 303 -9.51 4.08 -5.99
C VAL A 303 -8.64 2.95 -6.54
N LEU A 304 -8.12 3.13 -7.76
CA LEU A 304 -7.14 2.23 -8.35
C LEU A 304 -5.72 2.74 -8.12
N ASN A 305 -4.88 1.92 -7.53
CA ASN A 305 -3.46 2.17 -7.24
C ASN A 305 -2.61 0.95 -7.65
N PRO A 306 -1.43 1.16 -8.23
CA PRO A 306 -1.03 2.39 -8.88
C PRO A 306 -1.52 2.46 -10.33
N ILE A 307 -1.49 3.66 -10.91
CA ILE A 307 -1.36 3.74 -12.35
C ILE A 307 0.12 3.55 -12.66
N GLN A 308 0.45 2.42 -13.28
CA GLN A 308 1.83 2.07 -13.63
C GLN A 308 2.05 2.28 -15.14
N PRO A 309 2.71 3.38 -15.57
CA PRO A 309 2.71 3.82 -16.98
C PRO A 309 3.39 2.86 -17.95
N ASP A 310 4.35 2.06 -17.49
CA ASP A 310 5.10 1.08 -18.27
C ASP A 310 4.36 -0.27 -18.42
N ALA A 311 3.28 -0.48 -17.69
CA ALA A 311 2.47 -1.69 -17.80
C ALA A 311 1.49 -1.61 -18.99
N LYS A 312 1.27 -2.77 -19.62
CA LYS A 312 0.42 -2.85 -20.81
C LYS A 312 -1.03 -2.43 -20.53
N GLY A 313 -1.53 -1.46 -21.28
CA GLY A 313 -2.90 -0.96 -21.19
C GLY A 313 -3.10 0.07 -20.07
N MET A 314 -2.05 0.50 -19.38
CA MET A 314 -2.15 1.44 -18.28
C MET A 314 -1.85 2.89 -18.68
N ASP A 315 -2.17 3.26 -19.93
CA ASP A 315 -2.05 4.64 -20.41
C ASP A 315 -2.99 5.58 -19.63
N ALA A 316 -2.45 6.66 -19.10
CA ALA A 316 -3.18 7.56 -18.19
C ALA A 316 -4.39 8.23 -18.87
N ARG A 317 -4.27 8.61 -20.14
CA ARG A 317 -5.38 9.24 -20.89
C ARG A 317 -6.47 8.25 -21.17
N GLN A 318 -6.10 7.07 -21.66
CA GLN A 318 -7.06 5.99 -21.92
C GLN A 318 -7.84 5.64 -20.66
N LEU A 319 -7.14 5.44 -19.53
CA LEU A 319 -7.77 5.13 -18.24
C LEU A 319 -8.72 6.23 -17.79
N LYS A 320 -8.32 7.50 -17.93
CA LYS A 320 -9.18 8.64 -17.55
C LYS A 320 -10.41 8.73 -18.43
N ASP A 321 -10.26 8.56 -19.74
CA ASP A 321 -11.36 8.66 -20.70
C ASP A 321 -12.38 7.52 -20.52
N GLU A 322 -11.89 6.28 -20.21
CA GLU A 322 -12.75 5.10 -20.07
C GLU A 322 -13.36 4.93 -18.68
N PHE A 323 -12.60 5.19 -17.61
CA PHE A 323 -12.99 4.84 -16.24
C PHE A 323 -12.98 6.02 -15.26
N GLY A 324 -12.57 7.21 -15.70
CA GLY A 324 -12.40 8.37 -14.84
C GLY A 324 -13.68 8.97 -14.28
N ALA A 325 -14.86 8.49 -14.69
CA ALA A 325 -16.15 8.83 -14.08
C ALA A 325 -16.48 7.95 -12.86
N GLU A 326 -15.86 6.78 -12.75
CA GLU A 326 -16.19 5.76 -11.76
C GLU A 326 -15.02 5.50 -10.79
N LEU A 327 -13.75 5.71 -11.24
CA LEU A 327 -12.56 5.47 -10.45
C LEU A 327 -11.75 6.74 -10.21
N THR A 328 -11.29 6.89 -9.00
CA THR A 328 -10.15 7.76 -8.67
C THR A 328 -8.86 7.02 -8.94
N PHE A 329 -7.90 7.69 -9.56
CA PHE A 329 -6.58 7.14 -9.86
C PHE A 329 -5.54 7.63 -8.86
N HIS A 330 -4.64 6.73 -8.46
CA HIS A 330 -3.54 7.03 -7.55
C HIS A 330 -2.21 6.57 -8.17
N GLY A 331 -1.15 7.37 -8.04
CA GLY A 331 0.17 7.01 -8.58
C GLY A 331 0.49 7.75 -9.87
N GLY A 332 0.98 7.04 -10.87
CA GLY A 332 1.12 7.53 -12.26
C GLY A 332 2.48 8.11 -12.62
N ILE A 333 3.39 8.37 -11.66
CA ILE A 333 4.74 8.83 -11.98
C ILE A 333 5.69 7.63 -12.06
N ASP A 334 6.36 7.53 -13.20
CA ASP A 334 7.20 6.38 -13.55
C ASP A 334 8.45 6.27 -12.67
N ILE A 335 8.57 5.12 -11.97
CA ILE A 335 9.70 4.76 -11.12
C ILE A 335 10.77 3.92 -11.84
N ILE A 336 10.58 3.57 -13.10
CA ILE A 336 11.50 2.72 -13.87
C ILE A 336 12.40 3.55 -14.77
N GLN A 337 11.87 4.57 -15.41
CA GLN A 337 12.61 5.42 -16.36
C GLN A 337 12.67 6.88 -15.88
N THR A 338 11.51 7.55 -15.71
CA THR A 338 11.50 9.00 -15.50
C THR A 338 12.14 9.40 -14.17
N LEU A 339 11.71 8.82 -13.06
CA LEU A 339 12.26 9.21 -11.74
C LEU A 339 13.74 8.82 -11.58
N PRO A 340 14.20 7.60 -11.91
CA PRO A 340 15.60 7.23 -11.67
C PRO A 340 16.56 7.72 -12.76
N ARG A 341 16.11 7.92 -14.01
CA ARG A 341 16.98 8.13 -15.18
C ARG A 341 16.73 9.44 -15.91
N GLY A 342 15.57 10.04 -15.73
CA GLY A 342 15.19 11.31 -16.34
C GLY A 342 15.89 12.50 -15.69
N THR A 343 15.87 13.61 -16.39
CA THR A 343 16.27 14.92 -15.87
C THR A 343 15.11 15.52 -15.04
N PRO A 344 15.38 16.51 -14.16
CA PRO A 344 14.33 17.25 -13.46
C PRO A 344 13.29 17.86 -14.41
N ALA A 345 13.70 18.29 -15.62
CA ALA A 345 12.78 18.85 -16.62
C ALA A 345 11.81 17.79 -17.16
N GLU A 346 12.28 16.57 -17.39
CA GLU A 346 11.44 15.44 -17.83
C GLU A 346 10.48 15.00 -16.72
N VAL A 347 10.96 14.94 -15.46
CA VAL A 347 10.08 14.67 -14.30
C VAL A 347 8.99 15.74 -14.19
N ALA A 348 9.35 17.03 -14.31
CA ALA A 348 8.38 18.11 -14.29
C ALA A 348 7.36 18.03 -15.44
N ALA A 349 7.80 17.60 -16.63
CA ALA A 349 6.91 17.40 -17.77
C ALA A 349 5.91 16.27 -17.53
N GLU A 350 6.35 15.14 -17.00
CA GLU A 350 5.48 14.01 -16.66
C GLU A 350 4.49 14.38 -15.57
N VAL A 351 4.94 15.03 -14.47
CA VAL A 351 4.03 15.49 -13.41
C VAL A 351 2.94 16.40 -13.96
N ARG A 352 3.30 17.40 -14.80
CA ARG A 352 2.31 18.29 -15.42
C ARG A 352 1.33 17.55 -16.32
N GLU A 353 1.83 16.59 -17.09
CA GLU A 353 0.98 15.76 -17.94
C GLU A 353 -0.04 14.97 -17.12
N ARG A 354 0.40 14.24 -16.06
CA ARG A 354 -0.48 13.48 -15.17
C ARG A 354 -1.48 14.38 -14.46
N VAL A 355 -1.05 15.53 -13.94
CA VAL A 355 -1.91 16.52 -13.28
C VAL A 355 -2.99 17.04 -14.26
N ASN A 356 -2.63 17.31 -15.49
CA ASN A 356 -3.58 17.81 -16.50
C ASN A 356 -4.53 16.73 -17.01
N VAL A 357 -4.06 15.50 -17.19
CA VAL A 357 -4.85 14.39 -17.72
C VAL A 357 -5.72 13.77 -16.63
N LEU A 358 -5.09 13.21 -15.60
CA LEU A 358 -5.80 12.47 -14.55
C LEU A 358 -6.55 13.39 -13.58
N GLY A 359 -6.02 14.59 -13.32
CA GLY A 359 -6.62 15.56 -12.42
C GLY A 359 -7.83 16.31 -12.98
N GLN A 360 -8.15 16.16 -14.28
CA GLN A 360 -9.29 16.82 -14.89
C GLN A 360 -10.61 16.33 -14.26
N GLY A 361 -11.41 17.26 -13.74
CA GLY A 361 -12.67 16.96 -13.07
C GLY A 361 -12.51 16.28 -11.69
N GLY A 362 -11.32 16.30 -11.09
CA GLY A 362 -11.01 15.52 -9.89
C GLY A 362 -10.66 14.06 -10.19
N GLY A 363 -10.75 13.17 -9.20
CA GLY A 363 -10.48 11.74 -9.39
C GLY A 363 -9.01 11.39 -9.57
N TYR A 364 -8.08 12.15 -8.95
CA TYR A 364 -6.66 11.85 -9.01
C TYR A 364 -5.91 12.21 -7.72
N ILE A 365 -5.01 11.34 -7.29
CA ILE A 365 -4.04 11.55 -6.22
C ILE A 365 -2.64 11.31 -6.80
N LEU A 366 -1.84 12.35 -6.88
CA LEU A 366 -0.48 12.30 -7.43
C LEU A 366 0.44 11.52 -6.48
N CYS A 367 1.06 10.48 -6.99
CA CYS A 367 2.11 9.70 -6.32
C CYS A 367 3.03 9.05 -7.38
N SER A 368 4.15 8.50 -6.95
CA SER A 368 4.91 7.53 -7.75
C SER A 368 4.10 6.26 -7.99
N SER A 369 4.37 5.56 -9.09
CA SER A 369 3.67 4.30 -9.43
C SER A 369 3.96 3.18 -8.44
N HIS A 370 5.04 3.24 -7.69
CA HIS A 370 5.38 2.38 -6.56
C HIS A 370 6.31 3.12 -5.61
N HIS A 371 6.88 2.47 -4.61
CA HIS A 371 7.89 3.06 -3.72
C HIS A 371 9.06 3.61 -4.54
N ILE A 372 9.38 4.90 -4.34
CA ILE A 372 10.57 5.52 -4.95
C ILE A 372 11.80 4.73 -4.51
N GLN A 373 12.60 4.29 -5.48
CA GLN A 373 13.74 3.40 -5.29
C GLN A 373 15.04 4.15 -5.00
N PRO A 374 16.05 3.48 -4.39
CA PRO A 374 17.29 4.11 -3.97
C PRO A 374 18.15 4.69 -5.11
N ASP A 375 17.96 4.26 -6.35
CA ASP A 375 18.65 4.78 -7.53
C ASP A 375 18.12 6.14 -8.02
N THR A 376 16.96 6.58 -7.49
CA THR A 376 16.36 7.87 -7.85
C THR A 376 17.20 9.05 -7.33
N PRO A 377 17.60 10.02 -8.21
CA PRO A 377 18.22 11.26 -7.79
C PRO A 377 17.30 12.11 -6.89
N ILE A 378 17.86 12.71 -5.86
CA ILE A 378 17.07 13.54 -4.93
C ILE A 378 16.42 14.71 -5.64
N GLU A 379 17.12 15.33 -6.60
CA GLU A 379 16.63 16.45 -7.39
C GLU A 379 15.35 16.10 -8.17
N ASN A 380 15.23 14.85 -8.62
CA ASN A 380 14.01 14.35 -9.27
C ASN A 380 12.86 14.20 -8.28
N ILE A 381 13.14 13.74 -7.06
CA ILE A 381 12.13 13.67 -6.00
C ILE A 381 11.66 15.08 -5.61
N LEU A 382 12.58 16.01 -5.42
CA LEU A 382 12.24 17.41 -5.11
C LEU A 382 11.41 18.05 -6.21
N THR A 383 11.74 17.76 -7.47
CA THR A 383 10.97 18.23 -8.63
C THR A 383 9.59 17.65 -8.68
N MET A 384 9.44 16.32 -8.47
CA MET A 384 8.13 15.66 -8.47
C MET A 384 7.16 16.31 -7.46
N TYR A 385 7.67 16.74 -6.30
CA TYR A 385 6.87 17.34 -5.25
C TYR A 385 6.88 18.88 -5.23
N ASP A 386 7.35 19.54 -6.30
CA ASP A 386 7.23 20.99 -6.44
C ASP A 386 5.76 21.44 -6.43
N PRO A 387 5.33 22.31 -5.50
CA PRO A 387 3.95 22.79 -5.43
C PRO A 387 3.44 23.42 -6.73
N ALA A 388 4.33 24.08 -7.51
CA ALA A 388 3.95 24.72 -8.76
C ALA A 388 3.49 23.74 -9.85
N LEU A 389 3.81 22.44 -9.74
CA LEU A 389 3.40 21.41 -10.70
C LEU A 389 2.02 20.80 -10.43
N ARG A 390 1.45 21.03 -9.26
CA ARG A 390 0.21 20.38 -8.79
C ARG A 390 -1.06 21.13 -9.16
N VAL A 391 -0.92 22.34 -9.68
CA VAL A 391 -2.03 23.18 -10.15
C VAL A 391 -2.23 22.92 -11.64
N ARG A 392 -3.45 22.58 -12.02
CA ARG A 392 -3.80 22.40 -13.44
C ARG A 392 -3.68 23.71 -14.21
N SER A 393 -3.12 23.64 -15.40
CA SER A 393 -3.15 24.78 -16.32
C SER A 393 -4.59 24.99 -16.82
N THR A 394 -5.24 26.04 -16.35
CA THR A 394 -6.47 26.51 -16.96
C THR A 394 -6.13 27.09 -18.35
N LYS A 395 -6.48 26.37 -19.40
CA LYS A 395 -6.50 26.94 -20.75
C LYS A 395 -7.80 27.70 -20.99
#